data_0e9c8c32e70e8b16ba1701c43bc8a742
#
_entry.id   0e9c8c32e70e8b16ba1701c43bc8a742
#
_cell.length_a   1.000
_cell.length_b   1.000
_cell.length_c   1.000
_cell.angle_alpha   90.00
_cell.angle_beta   90.00
_cell.angle_gamma   90.00
#
_symmetry.space_group_name_H-M   'P 1'
#
loop_
_entity.id
_entity.type
_entity.pdbx_description
1 polymer ?
#
loop_
_entity_poly.entity_id
_entity_poly.type
_entity_poly.pdbx_seq_one_letter_code
_entity_poly.pdbx_strand_id
1 'polypeptide(L)'
;MAEPRQKLDAILRQIVKDACGKENVYYQPPANLRMSYPCICYEQSKIQNAAADNRVYLQRIFYQLTVIDSRPDSKITKALMQMAKCRYDRPYKADNLYHDVITIYF
;
A
#
# COMPACT_ATOMS: atom_id res chain seq x y z
N MET A 1 -12.49 -18.53 0.80
CA MET A 1 -11.41 -17.90 0.02
C MET A 1 -11.02 -16.59 0.69
N ALA A 2 -9.73 -16.29 0.71
CA ALA A 2 -9.27 -15.00 1.23
C ALA A 2 -9.70 -13.87 0.27
N GLU A 3 -10.12 -12.75 0.81
CA GLU A 3 -10.42 -11.57 0.02
C GLU A 3 -9.14 -11.03 -0.63
N PRO A 4 -9.25 -10.34 -1.79
CA PRO A 4 -8.07 -9.74 -2.43
C PRO A 4 -7.26 -8.85 -1.48
N ARG A 5 -7.92 -8.05 -0.62
CA ARG A 5 -7.23 -7.21 0.36
C ARG A 5 -6.36 -8.03 1.31
N GLN A 6 -6.86 -9.19 1.76
CA GLN A 6 -6.09 -10.04 2.66
C GLN A 6 -4.84 -10.60 1.98
N LYS A 7 -4.94 -10.93 0.70
CA LYS A 7 -3.78 -11.38 -0.09
C LYS A 7 -2.77 -10.24 -0.27
N LEU A 8 -3.26 -9.04 -0.55
CA LEU A 8 -2.41 -7.85 -0.65
C LEU A 8 -1.72 -7.57 0.68
N ASP A 9 -2.47 -7.63 1.79
CA ASP A 9 -1.92 -7.40 3.11
C ASP A 9 -0.75 -8.35 3.41
N ALA A 10 -0.90 -9.63 3.08
CA ALA A 10 0.15 -10.62 3.28
C ALA A 10 1.41 -10.29 2.47
N ILE A 11 1.23 -9.84 1.23
CA ILE A 11 2.35 -9.43 0.37
C ILE A 11 3.06 -8.22 0.96
N LEU A 12 2.30 -7.21 1.41
CA LEU A 12 2.86 -5.99 2.00
C LEU A 12 3.63 -6.30 3.29
N ARG A 13 3.09 -7.15 4.15
CA ARG A 13 3.76 -7.56 5.37
C ARG A 13 5.08 -8.26 5.10
N GLN A 14 5.11 -9.11 4.08
CA GLN A 14 6.35 -9.80 3.70
C GLN A 14 7.39 -8.80 3.20
N ILE A 15 6.99 -7.81 2.40
CA ILE A 15 7.89 -6.78 1.89
C ILE A 15 8.50 -5.97 3.04
N VAL A 16 7.67 -5.54 4.00
CA VAL A 16 8.14 -4.76 5.15
C VAL A 16 9.05 -5.62 6.03
N LYS A 17 8.70 -6.87 6.24
CA LYS A 17 9.52 -7.80 7.03
C LYS A 17 10.91 -7.99 6.40
N ASP A 18 10.96 -8.14 5.09
CA ASP A 18 12.24 -8.30 4.38
C ASP A 18 13.09 -7.03 4.46
N ALA A 19 12.45 -5.86 4.52
CA ALA A 19 13.16 -4.59 4.57
C ALA A 19 13.65 -4.21 5.96
N CYS A 20 12.87 -4.51 7.02
CA CYS A 20 13.19 -4.04 8.37
C CYS A 20 13.03 -5.09 9.47
N GLY A 21 12.62 -6.32 9.13
CA GLY A 21 12.45 -7.40 10.10
C GLY A 21 11.14 -7.37 10.90
N LYS A 22 10.27 -6.41 10.63
CA LYS A 22 8.97 -6.25 11.30
C LYS A 22 7.86 -6.15 10.27
N GLU A 23 6.64 -6.52 10.66
CA GLU A 23 5.47 -6.49 9.78
C GLU A 23 4.61 -5.26 10.06
N ASN A 24 5.18 -4.06 9.92
CA ASN A 24 4.50 -2.80 10.20
C ASN A 24 3.62 -2.39 9.01
N VAL A 25 2.43 -2.97 8.93
CA VAL A 25 1.45 -2.68 7.88
C VAL A 25 0.12 -2.35 8.54
N TYR A 26 -0.46 -1.21 8.18
CA TYR A 26 -1.69 -0.71 8.78
C TYR A 26 -2.71 -0.42 7.70
N TYR A 27 -3.91 -1.00 7.83
CA TYR A 27 -5.01 -0.75 6.90
C TYR A 27 -6.00 0.22 7.52
N GLN A 28 -6.16 1.38 6.90
CA GLN A 28 -7.07 2.44 7.34
C GLN A 28 -6.97 2.69 8.85
N PRO A 29 -5.74 2.97 9.38
CA PRO A 29 -5.56 3.12 10.82
C PRO A 29 -6.26 4.37 11.33
N PRO A 30 -6.77 4.35 12.58
CA PRO A 30 -7.32 5.57 13.18
C PRO A 30 -6.22 6.60 13.41
N ALA A 31 -6.61 7.88 13.43
CA ALA A 31 -5.66 8.99 13.51
C ALA A 31 -4.78 8.96 14.77
N ASN A 32 -5.29 8.38 15.86
CA ASN A 32 -4.57 8.33 17.13
C ASN A 32 -3.72 7.07 17.32
N LEU A 33 -3.62 6.22 16.29
CA LEU A 33 -2.81 5.01 16.38
C LEU A 33 -1.33 5.37 16.35
N ARG A 34 -0.57 4.83 17.30
CA ARG A 34 0.88 4.92 17.25
C ARG A 34 1.42 3.86 16.32
N MET A 35 2.18 4.31 15.32
CA MET A 35 2.75 3.42 14.31
C MET A 35 4.26 3.31 14.50
N SER A 36 4.80 2.14 14.21
CA SER A 36 6.24 1.92 14.18
C SER A 36 6.76 2.12 12.75
N TYR A 37 7.89 2.78 12.61
CA TYR A 37 8.47 3.08 11.30
C TYR A 37 9.75 2.28 11.09
N PRO A 38 10.08 1.91 9.84
CA PRO A 38 9.31 2.13 8.62
C PRO A 38 8.03 1.30 8.57
N CYS A 39 7.04 1.79 7.82
CA CYS A 39 5.75 1.10 7.74
C CYS A 39 5.06 1.38 6.41
N ILE A 40 4.00 0.63 6.13
CA ILE A 40 3.07 0.92 5.05
C ILE A 40 1.70 1.16 5.67
N CYS A 41 1.10 2.30 5.36
CA CYS A 41 -0.31 2.56 5.64
C CYS A 41 -1.05 2.50 4.32
N TYR A 42 -2.16 1.79 4.24
CA TYR A 42 -2.89 1.72 2.98
C TYR A 42 -4.38 1.81 3.20
N GLU A 43 -5.07 2.23 2.15
CA GLU A 43 -6.51 2.36 2.15
C GLU A 43 -7.06 2.05 0.76
N GLN A 44 -8.32 1.66 0.70
CA GLN A 44 -9.00 1.48 -0.57
C GLN A 44 -9.30 2.85 -1.15
N SER A 45 -8.83 3.13 -2.37
CA SER A 45 -9.01 4.43 -2.99
C SER A 45 -10.20 4.46 -3.94
N LYS A 46 -10.40 3.40 -4.73
CA LYS A 46 -11.56 3.31 -5.62
C LYS A 46 -11.79 1.88 -6.08
N ILE A 47 -13.01 1.62 -6.52
CA ILE A 47 -13.39 0.38 -7.19
C ILE A 47 -13.80 0.75 -8.60
N GLN A 48 -13.19 0.11 -9.59
CA GLN A 48 -13.52 0.32 -10.99
C GLN A 48 -14.18 -0.94 -11.56
N ASN A 49 -15.37 -0.77 -12.13
CA ASN A 49 -16.12 -1.85 -12.73
C ASN A 49 -16.18 -1.67 -14.25
N ALA A 50 -15.99 -2.75 -14.98
CA ALA A 50 -16.35 -2.83 -16.38
C ALA A 50 -17.63 -3.66 -16.47
N ALA A 51 -18.64 -3.15 -17.17
CA ALA A 51 -19.94 -3.81 -17.28
C ALA A 51 -20.15 -4.33 -18.70
N ALA A 52 -20.79 -5.50 -18.79
CA ALA A 52 -21.28 -6.06 -20.06
C ALA A 52 -22.67 -6.60 -19.82
N ASP A 53 -23.63 -6.27 -20.71
CA ASP A 53 -25.02 -6.72 -20.60
C ASP A 53 -25.66 -6.42 -19.23
N ASN A 54 -25.40 -5.21 -18.68
CA ASN A 54 -25.88 -4.75 -17.39
C ASN A 54 -25.38 -5.59 -16.21
N ARG A 55 -24.27 -6.30 -16.39
CA ARG A 55 -23.64 -7.07 -15.32
C ARG A 55 -22.22 -6.58 -15.09
N VAL A 56 -21.75 -6.71 -13.86
CA VAL A 56 -20.35 -6.45 -13.57
C VAL A 56 -19.51 -7.56 -14.22
N TYR A 57 -18.73 -7.20 -15.22
CA TYR A 57 -17.90 -8.13 -15.97
C TYR A 57 -16.50 -8.23 -15.38
N LEU A 58 -15.94 -7.09 -14.98
CA LEU A 58 -14.61 -7.00 -14.41
C LEU A 58 -14.62 -5.95 -13.31
N GLN A 59 -14.03 -6.29 -12.17
CA GLN A 59 -13.87 -5.35 -11.06
C GLN A 59 -12.40 -5.23 -10.71
N ARG A 60 -11.92 -4.00 -10.61
CA ARG A 60 -10.57 -3.70 -10.14
C ARG A 60 -10.66 -2.83 -8.90
N ILE A 61 -9.94 -3.23 -7.87
CA ILE A 61 -9.88 -2.47 -6.63
C ILE A 61 -8.51 -1.81 -6.56
N PHE A 62 -8.53 -0.49 -6.36
CA PHE A 62 -7.30 0.30 -6.24
C PHE A 62 -7.08 0.66 -4.79
N TYR A 63 -5.85 0.52 -4.36
CA TYR A 63 -5.42 0.88 -3.00
C TYR A 63 -4.36 1.96 -3.09
N GLN A 64 -4.44 2.93 -2.18
CA GLN A 64 -3.40 3.93 -2.01
C GLN A 64 -2.52 3.49 -0.85
N LEU A 65 -1.24 3.32 -1.12
CA LEU A 65 -0.25 2.94 -0.14
C LEU A 65 0.60 4.16 0.19
N THR A 66 0.85 4.38 1.47
CA THR A 66 1.80 5.40 1.90
C THR A 66 2.92 4.70 2.65
N VAL A 67 4.11 4.72 2.09
CA VAL A 67 5.31 4.20 2.76
C VAL A 67 5.90 5.32 3.60
N ILE A 68 6.04 5.10 4.89
CA ILE A 68 6.57 6.10 5.83
C ILE A 68 7.87 5.57 6.39
N ASP A 69 8.95 6.34 6.21
CA ASP A 69 10.29 5.94 6.65
C ASP A 69 11.01 7.17 7.21
N SER A 70 11.87 6.94 8.19
CA SER A 70 12.73 8.00 8.74
C SER A 70 13.93 8.31 7.84
N ARG A 71 14.16 7.48 6.83
CA ARG A 71 15.27 7.62 5.88
C ARG A 71 14.75 7.89 4.47
N PRO A 72 15.46 8.71 3.67
CA PRO A 72 15.13 8.81 2.26
C PRO A 72 15.46 7.49 1.54
N ASP A 73 14.90 7.30 0.35
CA ASP A 73 15.14 6.11 -0.49
C ASP A 73 14.80 4.80 0.24
N SER A 74 13.58 4.71 0.75
CA SER A 74 13.12 3.55 1.50
C SER A 74 13.25 2.25 0.70
N LYS A 75 13.77 1.21 1.35
CA LYS A 75 13.86 -0.13 0.77
C LYS A 75 12.47 -0.69 0.46
N ILE A 76 11.46 -0.30 1.24
CA ILE A 76 10.08 -0.72 1.04
C ILE A 76 9.58 -0.16 -0.29
N THR A 77 9.79 1.12 -0.55
CA THR A 77 9.40 1.74 -1.82
C THR A 77 10.07 1.06 -3.00
N LYS A 78 11.37 0.78 -2.90
CA LYS A 78 12.10 0.10 -3.97
C LYS A 78 11.53 -1.29 -4.25
N ALA A 79 11.17 -2.04 -3.20
CA ALA A 79 10.58 -3.35 -3.35
C ALA A 79 9.20 -3.27 -4.01
N LEU A 80 8.37 -2.29 -3.62
CA LEU A 80 7.05 -2.08 -4.22
C LEU A 80 7.16 -1.73 -5.70
N MET A 81 8.16 -0.94 -6.07
CA MET A 81 8.35 -0.53 -7.47
C MET A 81 8.74 -1.71 -8.38
N GLN A 82 9.12 -2.85 -7.82
CA GLN A 82 9.35 -4.06 -8.61
C GLN A 82 8.05 -4.78 -8.97
N MET A 83 6.93 -4.41 -8.37
CA MET A 83 5.64 -5.02 -8.66
C MET A 83 4.99 -4.34 -9.86
N ALA A 84 4.53 -5.15 -10.85
CA ALA A 84 3.98 -4.62 -12.09
C ALA A 84 2.72 -3.78 -11.93
N LYS A 85 1.97 -3.99 -10.85
CA LYS A 85 0.69 -3.33 -10.60
C LYS A 85 0.80 -2.06 -9.78
N CYS A 86 2.02 -1.64 -9.44
CA CYS A 86 2.26 -0.44 -8.64
C CYS A 86 2.60 0.75 -9.52
N ARG A 87 2.08 1.91 -9.14
CA ARG A 87 2.41 3.19 -9.76
C ARG A 87 2.82 4.17 -8.67
N TYR A 88 3.99 4.78 -8.84
CA TYR A 88 4.49 5.81 -7.94
C TYR A 88 3.77 7.12 -8.21
N ASP A 89 3.13 7.69 -7.20
CA ASP A 89 2.39 8.94 -7.36
C ASP A 89 3.24 10.16 -6.99
N ARG A 90 3.70 10.23 -5.75
CA ARG A 90 4.50 11.38 -5.32
C ARG A 90 5.17 11.11 -3.98
N PRO A 91 6.31 11.79 -3.70
CA PRO A 91 6.86 11.85 -2.35
C PRO A 91 6.33 13.08 -1.61
N TYR A 92 6.37 13.04 -0.28
CA TYR A 92 6.26 14.24 0.54
C TYR A 92 6.94 14.00 1.88
N LYS A 93 7.16 15.08 2.64
CA LYS A 93 7.78 15.00 3.96
C LYS A 93 6.85 15.64 4.98
N ALA A 94 6.60 14.94 6.08
CA ALA A 94 5.78 15.43 7.18
C ALA A 94 6.29 14.82 8.48
N ASP A 95 6.24 15.60 9.58
CA ASP A 95 6.66 15.14 10.92
C ASP A 95 8.08 14.56 10.93
N ASN A 96 8.98 15.12 10.13
CA ASN A 96 10.36 14.64 9.96
C ASN A 96 10.46 13.22 9.40
N LEU A 97 9.43 12.76 8.72
CA LEU A 97 9.37 11.46 8.07
C LEU A 97 9.16 11.61 6.58
N TYR A 98 9.76 10.70 5.81
CA TYR A 98 9.62 10.65 4.36
C TYR A 98 8.45 9.76 4.00
N HIS A 99 7.57 10.28 3.16
CA HIS A 99 6.36 9.59 2.72
C HIS A 99 6.41 9.38 1.21
N ASP A 100 6.14 8.17 0.77
CA ASP A 100 6.00 7.85 -0.65
C ASP A 100 4.59 7.34 -0.89
N VAL A 101 3.86 8.02 -1.77
CA VAL A 101 2.49 7.65 -2.11
C VAL A 101 2.50 6.82 -3.38
N ILE A 102 1.91 5.63 -3.29
CA ILE A 102 1.90 4.63 -4.36
C ILE A 102 0.48 4.13 -4.54
N THR A 103 0.06 3.96 -5.78
CA THR A 103 -1.23 3.34 -6.10
C THR A 103 -0.99 1.94 -6.64
N ILE A 104 -1.73 0.97 -6.12
CA ILE A 104 -1.69 -0.41 -6.59
C ILE A 104 -3.11 -0.86 -6.91
N TYR A 105 -3.29 -1.62 -7.99
CA TYR A 105 -4.53 -2.33 -8.20
C TYR A 105 -4.32 -3.83 -7.97
N PHE A 106 -5.35 -4.45 -7.39
CA PHE A 106 -5.16 -5.83 -6.96
C PHE A 106 -6.44 -6.66 -7.09
#